data_2223b39850172d43b34f35c4b6ca2e5d
#
_entry.id   2223b39850172d43b34f35c4b6ca2e5d
#
_cell.length_a   1.000
_cell.length_b   1.000
_cell.length_c   1.000
_cell.angle_alpha   90.00
_cell.angle_beta   90.00
_cell.angle_gamma   90.00
#
_symmetry.space_group_name_H-M   'P 1'
#
loop_
_entity.id
_entity.type
_entity.pdbx_description
1 polymer ?
#
loop_
_entity_poly.entity_id
_entity_poly.type
_entity_poly.pdbx_seq_one_letter_code
_entity_poly.pdbx_strand_id
1 'polypeptide(L)'
;MNGAQWLVGTLKQRGVDVIFALCGNGLKPFLDACIDHQMQVIDVRNEQSAAYMADTWGRLTKRIGVVAVSAGPGHTNALTGLANAFWDGGPMLLISGCASM
;
A
#
# COMPACT_ATOMS: atom_id res chain seq x y z
N MET A 1 3.33 -19.01 9.10
CA MET A 1 2.67 -17.75 8.70
C MET A 1 3.21 -16.60 9.55
N ASN A 2 3.54 -15.50 8.94
CA ASN A 2 3.97 -14.29 9.66
C ASN A 2 2.94 -13.17 9.49
N GLY A 3 3.18 -12.03 10.14
CA GLY A 3 2.24 -10.91 10.07
C GLY A 3 2.00 -10.38 8.68
N ALA A 4 3.05 -10.35 7.86
CA ALA A 4 2.92 -9.88 6.48
C ALA A 4 2.03 -10.82 5.66
N GLN A 5 2.19 -12.11 5.82
CA GLN A 5 1.36 -13.09 5.12
C GLN A 5 -0.10 -13.01 5.58
N TRP A 6 -0.32 -12.82 6.87
CA TRP A 6 -1.66 -12.63 7.40
C TRP A 6 -2.31 -11.38 6.80
N LEU A 7 -1.57 -10.27 6.76
CA LEU A 7 -2.08 -9.01 6.24
C LEU A 7 -2.44 -9.13 4.75
N VAL A 8 -1.51 -9.64 3.94
CA VAL A 8 -1.75 -9.77 2.50
C VAL A 8 -2.90 -10.76 2.23
N GLY A 9 -2.93 -11.88 2.94
CA GLY A 9 -4.02 -12.84 2.81
C GLY A 9 -5.37 -12.23 3.15
N THR A 10 -5.42 -11.42 4.20
CA THR A 10 -6.65 -10.73 4.60
C THR A 10 -7.09 -9.73 3.53
N LEU A 11 -6.16 -8.96 2.99
CA LEU A 11 -6.46 -8.02 1.91
C LEU A 11 -7.01 -8.74 0.69
N LYS A 12 -6.40 -9.86 0.33
CA LYS A 12 -6.85 -10.67 -0.81
C LYS A 12 -8.27 -11.17 -0.60
N GLN A 13 -8.57 -11.65 0.60
CA GLN A 13 -9.93 -12.11 0.95
C GLN A 13 -10.96 -10.99 0.88
N ARG A 14 -10.53 -9.75 1.11
CA ARG A 14 -11.39 -8.58 1.08
C ARG A 14 -11.52 -7.95 -0.31
N GLY A 15 -11.02 -8.64 -1.34
CA GLY A 15 -11.16 -8.20 -2.72
C GLY A 15 -10.06 -7.28 -3.21
N VAL A 16 -8.98 -7.12 -2.45
CA VAL A 16 -7.82 -6.35 -2.91
C VAL A 16 -6.96 -7.25 -3.77
N ASP A 17 -6.70 -6.86 -5.01
CA ASP A 17 -5.89 -7.63 -5.94
C ASP A 17 -4.72 -6.83 -6.51
N VAL A 18 -4.61 -5.55 -6.16
CA VAL A 18 -3.50 -4.71 -6.61
C VAL A 18 -3.05 -3.80 -5.48
N ILE A 19 -1.73 -3.61 -5.38
CA ILE A 19 -1.10 -2.73 -4.41
C ILE A 19 -0.14 -1.81 -5.17
N PHE A 20 -0.19 -0.52 -4.87
CA PHE A 20 0.75 0.46 -5.41
C PHE A 20 1.86 0.66 -4.40
N ALA A 21 3.11 0.51 -4.83
CA ALA A 21 4.21 0.41 -3.87
C ALA A 21 5.49 1.04 -4.39
N LEU A 22 6.32 1.49 -3.45
CA LEU A 22 7.72 1.76 -3.70
C LEU A 22 8.52 0.98 -2.65
N CYS A 23 9.29 0.00 -3.11
CA CYS A 23 10.03 -0.90 -2.25
C CYS A 23 11.11 -0.14 -1.47
N GLY A 24 11.33 -0.55 -0.25
CA GLY A 24 12.36 0.02 0.59
C GLY A 24 12.43 -0.65 1.93
N ASN A 25 13.11 0.00 2.87
CA ASN A 25 13.40 -0.57 4.16
C ASN A 25 12.12 -0.93 4.92
N GLY A 26 12.11 -2.13 5.49
CA GLY A 26 11.00 -2.59 6.30
C GLY A 26 9.82 -3.16 5.53
N LEU A 27 9.89 -3.18 4.19
CA LEU A 27 8.77 -3.61 3.36
C LEU A 27 8.95 -4.99 2.73
N LYS A 28 10.15 -5.56 2.81
CA LYS A 28 10.47 -6.80 2.11
C LYS A 28 9.53 -7.97 2.48
N PRO A 29 9.27 -8.25 3.76
CA PRO A 29 8.36 -9.36 4.09
C PRO A 29 6.96 -9.17 3.51
N PHE A 30 6.48 -7.94 3.44
CA PHE A 30 5.19 -7.64 2.84
C PHE A 30 5.19 -7.93 1.35
N LEU A 31 6.24 -7.54 0.62
CA LEU A 31 6.35 -7.79 -0.81
C LEU A 31 6.50 -9.28 -1.11
N ASP A 32 7.26 -10.01 -0.27
CA ASP A 32 7.36 -11.47 -0.41
C ASP A 32 5.99 -12.12 -0.25
N ALA A 33 5.20 -11.66 0.71
CA ALA A 33 3.84 -12.17 0.91
C ALA A 33 2.94 -11.85 -0.29
N CYS A 34 3.13 -10.70 -0.93
CA CYS A 34 2.39 -10.37 -2.14
C CYS A 34 2.65 -11.37 -3.26
N ILE A 35 3.89 -11.80 -3.41
CA ILE A 35 4.23 -12.84 -4.39
C ILE A 35 3.51 -14.16 -4.05
N ASP A 36 3.59 -14.57 -2.79
CA ASP A 36 3.00 -15.82 -2.35
C ASP A 36 1.48 -15.86 -2.55
N HIS A 37 0.81 -14.73 -2.42
CA HIS A 37 -0.64 -14.62 -2.56
C HIS A 37 -1.06 -14.15 -3.95
N GLN A 38 -0.13 -14.07 -4.89
CA GLN A 38 -0.41 -13.63 -6.26
C GLN A 38 -1.07 -12.24 -6.31
N MET A 39 -0.63 -11.38 -5.41
CA MET A 39 -1.07 -9.99 -5.37
C MET A 39 -0.29 -9.19 -6.42
N GLN A 40 -0.99 -8.47 -7.27
CA GLN A 40 -0.32 -7.60 -8.22
C GLN A 40 0.29 -6.40 -7.51
N VAL A 41 1.56 -6.11 -7.77
CA VAL A 41 2.25 -4.95 -7.22
C VAL A 41 2.64 -4.04 -8.36
N ILE A 42 2.18 -2.80 -8.31
CA ILE A 42 2.55 -1.78 -9.29
C ILE A 42 3.60 -0.89 -8.64
N ASP A 43 4.81 -0.97 -9.18
CA ASP A 43 5.96 -0.23 -8.67
C ASP A 43 5.97 1.19 -9.24
N VAL A 44 6.38 2.14 -8.42
CA VAL A 44 6.42 3.55 -8.78
C VAL A 44 7.78 4.13 -8.47
N ARG A 45 8.01 5.37 -8.91
CA ARG A 45 9.27 6.08 -8.66
C ARG A 45 9.16 7.13 -7.56
N ASN A 46 7.95 7.39 -7.07
CA ASN A 46 7.71 8.33 -5.99
C ASN A 46 6.50 7.86 -5.20
N GLU A 47 6.62 7.85 -3.88
CA GLU A 47 5.56 7.39 -3.00
C GLU A 47 4.28 8.23 -3.12
N GLN A 48 4.43 9.51 -3.42
CA GLN A 48 3.29 10.38 -3.64
C GLN A 48 2.45 9.90 -4.83
N SER A 49 3.13 9.46 -5.90
CA SER A 49 2.44 8.89 -7.06
C SER A 49 1.69 7.63 -6.69
N ALA A 50 2.32 6.75 -5.90
CA ALA A 50 1.65 5.53 -5.43
C ALA A 50 0.39 5.85 -4.65
N ALA A 51 0.46 6.84 -3.76
CA ALA A 51 -0.68 7.21 -2.94
C ALA A 51 -1.82 7.81 -3.79
N TYR A 52 -1.49 8.65 -4.77
CA TYR A 52 -2.50 9.17 -5.68
C TYR A 52 -3.14 8.07 -6.54
N MET A 53 -2.33 7.11 -6.99
CA MET A 53 -2.85 5.95 -7.73
C MET A 53 -3.82 5.14 -6.88
N ALA A 54 -3.46 4.88 -5.62
CA ALA A 54 -4.31 4.13 -4.71
C ALA A 54 -5.62 4.87 -4.44
N ASP A 55 -5.55 6.18 -4.22
CA ASP A 55 -6.73 7.02 -4.01
C ASP A 55 -7.66 6.95 -5.22
N THR A 56 -7.12 7.15 -6.41
CA THR A 56 -7.89 7.11 -7.65
C THR A 56 -8.50 5.73 -7.88
N TRP A 57 -7.71 4.69 -7.68
CA TRP A 57 -8.19 3.31 -7.82
C TRP A 57 -9.37 3.03 -6.90
N GLY A 58 -9.25 3.46 -5.64
CA GLY A 58 -10.33 3.26 -4.67
C GLY A 58 -11.61 3.97 -5.06
N ARG A 59 -11.48 5.21 -5.54
CA ARG A 59 -12.65 5.99 -5.96
C ARG A 59 -13.34 5.38 -7.17
N LEU A 60 -12.55 4.94 -8.16
CA LEU A 60 -13.11 4.41 -9.40
C LEU A 60 -13.71 3.03 -9.23
N THR A 61 -13.08 2.18 -8.42
CA THR A 61 -13.52 0.78 -8.26
C THR A 61 -14.50 0.59 -7.12
N LYS A 62 -14.67 1.56 -6.24
CA LYS A 62 -15.46 1.46 -5.00
C LYS A 62 -14.88 0.40 -4.06
N ARG A 63 -13.61 0.08 -4.21
CA ARG A 63 -12.86 -0.82 -3.35
C ARG A 63 -11.79 -0.03 -2.64
N ILE A 64 -11.14 -0.64 -1.64
CA ILE A 64 -10.05 0.04 -0.96
C ILE A 64 -8.82 0.09 -1.85
N GLY A 65 -8.25 1.28 -2.04
CA GLY A 65 -6.97 1.45 -2.70
C GLY A 65 -5.84 1.29 -1.69
N VAL A 66 -4.87 0.44 -1.98
CA VAL A 66 -3.80 0.11 -1.04
C VAL A 66 -2.46 0.62 -1.57
N VAL A 67 -1.76 1.37 -0.73
CA VAL A 67 -0.41 1.84 -1.02
C VAL A 67 0.54 1.34 0.06
N ALA A 68 1.73 0.88 -0.35
CA ALA A 68 2.74 0.35 0.57
C ALA A 68 4.07 1.05 0.31
N VAL A 69 4.68 1.57 1.37
CA VAL A 69 5.88 2.39 1.28
C VAL A 69 6.87 2.02 2.38
N SER A 70 8.12 2.43 2.18
CA SER A 70 9.16 2.21 3.18
C SER A 70 9.02 3.16 4.36
N ALA A 71 9.80 2.89 5.39
CA ALA A 71 9.89 3.75 6.58
C ALA A 71 10.47 5.13 6.24
N GLY A 72 10.23 6.10 7.11
CA GLY A 72 10.82 7.42 7.03
C GLY A 72 10.27 8.26 5.89
N PRO A 73 11.14 8.75 4.98
CA PRO A 73 10.69 9.63 3.90
C PRO A 73 9.64 9.00 2.99
N GLY A 74 9.67 7.68 2.82
CA GLY A 74 8.64 6.99 2.05
C GLY A 74 7.27 7.19 2.67
N HIS A 75 7.18 7.07 3.98
CA HIS A 75 5.94 7.31 4.72
C HIS A 75 5.46 8.74 4.55
N THR A 76 6.33 9.72 4.80
CA THR A 76 5.94 11.13 4.74
C THR A 76 5.59 11.55 3.32
N ASN A 77 6.27 11.04 2.31
CA ASN A 77 5.93 11.34 0.92
C ASN A 77 4.54 10.83 0.56
N ALA A 78 4.15 9.67 1.06
CA ALA A 78 2.84 9.10 0.78
C ALA A 78 1.71 9.82 1.53
N LEU A 79 2.02 10.53 2.61
CA LEU A 79 0.99 11.22 3.40
C LEU A 79 0.23 12.27 2.60
N THR A 80 0.85 12.89 1.60
CA THR A 80 0.14 13.86 0.75
C THR A 80 -1.06 13.21 0.06
N GLY A 81 -0.86 12.05 -0.53
CA GLY A 81 -1.97 11.32 -1.17
C GLY A 81 -2.98 10.81 -0.18
N LEU A 82 -2.51 10.36 0.98
CA LEU A 82 -3.42 9.93 2.06
C LEU A 82 -4.28 11.08 2.56
N ALA A 83 -3.67 12.26 2.73
CA ALA A 83 -4.41 13.45 3.15
C ALA A 83 -5.48 13.82 2.11
N ASN A 84 -5.14 13.71 0.82
CA ASN A 84 -6.10 13.98 -0.25
C ASN A 84 -7.27 12.99 -0.21
N ALA A 85 -6.98 11.70 -0.01
CA ALA A 85 -8.02 10.68 0.11
C ALA A 85 -8.91 10.93 1.32
N PHE A 86 -8.30 11.27 2.45
CA PHE A 86 -9.04 11.56 3.68
C PHE A 86 -9.96 12.78 3.50
N TRP A 87 -9.43 13.85 2.87
CA TRP A 87 -10.19 15.08 2.68
C TRP A 87 -11.42 14.85 1.81
N ASP A 88 -11.27 14.06 0.76
CA ASP A 88 -12.34 13.82 -0.20
C ASP A 88 -13.16 12.55 0.08
N GLY A 89 -12.83 11.82 1.14
CA GLY A 89 -13.57 10.61 1.50
C GLY A 89 -13.26 9.39 0.65
N GLY A 90 -12.09 9.35 0.01
CA GLY A 90 -11.68 8.21 -0.78
C GLY A 90 -11.29 7.00 0.08
N PRO A 91 -11.63 5.77 -0.32
CA PRO A 91 -11.25 4.58 0.44
C PRO A 91 -9.80 4.20 0.16
N MET A 92 -8.93 4.38 1.14
CA MET A 92 -7.50 4.14 0.98
C MET A 92 -6.88 3.60 2.25
N LEU A 93 -5.94 2.67 2.09
CA LEU A 93 -5.13 2.12 3.17
C LEU A 93 -3.66 2.36 2.86
N LEU A 94 -2.96 3.00 3.78
CA LEU A 94 -1.51 3.19 3.68
C LEU A 94 -0.81 2.21 4.62
N ILE A 95 0.07 1.40 4.05
CA ILE A 95 0.92 0.48 4.78
C ILE A 95 2.35 1.00 4.72
N SER A 96 2.98 1.18 5.86
CA SER A 96 4.33 1.73 5.94
C SER A 96 5.22 0.80 6.74
N GLY A 97 6.44 0.61 6.27
CA GLY A 97 7.47 -0.03 7.08
C GLY A 97 7.86 0.85 8.25
N CYS A 98 8.58 0.27 9.19
CA CYS A 98 9.17 1.02 10.29
C CYS A 98 10.56 0.48 10.58
N ALA A 99 11.35 1.26 11.29
CA ALA A 99 12.68 0.82 11.70
C ALA A 99 12.55 -0.30 12.74
N SER A 100 13.47 -1.25 12.68
CA SER A 100 13.54 -2.29 13.71
C SER A 100 13.96 -1.66 15.04
N MET A 101 13.37 -2.15 16.09
CA MET A 101 13.73 -1.68 17.45
C MET A 101 14.81 -2.56 18.06
#